data_4fe053e9c20bf2455ff2afde1db742bf
#
_entry.id   4fe053e9c20bf2455ff2afde1db742bf
#
_cell.length_a   1.000
_cell.length_b   1.000
_cell.length_c   1.000
_cell.angle_alpha   90.00
_cell.angle_beta   90.00
_cell.angle_gamma   90.00
#
_symmetry.space_group_name_H-M   'P 1'
#
loop_
_entity.id
_entity.type
_entity.pdbx_description
1 polymer ?
#
loop_
_entity_poly.entity_id
_entity_poly.type
_entity_poly.pdbx_seq_one_letter_code
_entity_poly.pdbx_strand_id
1 'polypeptide(L)'
;MYVESNEWDVTSVEVVQPHPSPDLEPTLHDIESRMPRGHQYRDRRHITWAHETTHGLNARIRNQKIFMHAVPSDYVTSAADGEIVALSPERRITVPIPQEMQNASIEGRPAMKWSEQNAFYVLGGQAFRAHEPALKLADVANAVPRDLKGMAFQLYLRDQQRWWNDQPLYVWDEWSAYLNGLATALDGAPDGSFSDVLQALEFFVYGTVLFGQIQGNIVKPYSETSSTRELGSFVRFQAERTASMYLQSKSTSLDSTRQTDYIRRIFRSDGFTLYRHTLNSLFGEEWLETIFNW
;
A
#
# COMPACT_ATOMS: atom_id res chain seq x y z
N MET A 1 -18.15 3.26 19.91
CA MET A 1 -17.47 4.51 20.25
C MET A 1 -17.18 5.19 18.91
N TYR A 2 -17.92 6.25 18.56
CA TYR A 2 -17.68 7.01 17.33
C TYR A 2 -16.37 7.77 17.50
N VAL A 3 -15.36 7.40 16.71
CA VAL A 3 -14.15 8.21 16.58
C VAL A 3 -14.52 9.36 15.68
N GLU A 4 -14.46 10.59 16.20
CA GLU A 4 -14.59 11.81 15.42
C GLU A 4 -13.63 11.70 14.21
N SER A 5 -14.13 12.04 13.05
CA SER A 5 -13.40 12.07 11.78
C SER A 5 -12.25 13.09 11.88
N ASN A 6 -11.10 12.64 12.33
CA ASN A 6 -9.88 13.41 12.15
C ASN A 6 -9.59 13.48 10.65
N GLU A 7 -9.36 14.68 10.16
CA GLU A 7 -9.06 15.03 8.77
C GLU A 7 -7.80 14.29 8.28
N TRP A 8 -8.02 13.12 7.74
CA TRP A 8 -7.00 12.38 7.03
C TRP A 8 -6.93 12.93 5.60
N ASP A 9 -5.77 12.94 4.96
CA ASP A 9 -5.71 13.19 3.52
C ASP A 9 -6.24 11.95 2.77
N VAL A 10 -7.48 11.59 3.10
CA VAL A 10 -8.23 10.52 2.45
C VAL A 10 -8.91 11.10 1.23
N THR A 11 -8.59 10.55 0.07
CA THR A 11 -9.24 10.90 -1.18
C THR A 11 -10.26 9.84 -1.55
N SER A 12 -11.42 10.31 -2.01
CA SER A 12 -12.43 9.42 -2.60
C SER A 12 -11.95 8.92 -3.97
N VAL A 13 -12.15 7.64 -4.23
CA VAL A 13 -11.82 7.00 -5.50
C VAL A 13 -13.12 6.61 -6.18
N GLU A 14 -13.42 7.24 -7.30
CA GLU A 14 -14.66 7.03 -8.01
C GLU A 14 -14.73 5.66 -8.69
N VAL A 15 -15.96 5.14 -8.79
CA VAL A 15 -16.25 3.96 -9.62
C VAL A 15 -16.20 4.37 -11.08
N VAL A 16 -15.36 3.70 -11.86
CA VAL A 16 -15.13 3.98 -13.29
C VAL A 16 -15.88 2.97 -14.17
N GLN A 17 -16.02 1.73 -13.69
CA GLN A 17 -16.80 0.68 -14.35
C GLN A 17 -17.74 0.03 -13.33
N PRO A 18 -19.00 0.47 -13.28
CA PRO A 18 -19.94 0.04 -12.26
C PRO A 18 -20.31 -1.46 -12.34
N HIS A 19 -19.97 -2.11 -13.43
CA HIS A 19 -20.26 -3.53 -13.69
C HIS A 19 -19.01 -4.26 -14.18
N PRO A 20 -18.02 -4.51 -13.31
CA PRO A 20 -16.95 -5.47 -13.61
C PRO A 20 -17.56 -6.89 -13.75
N SER A 21 -16.75 -7.91 -13.94
CA SER A 21 -17.27 -9.28 -14.07
C SER A 21 -18.14 -9.65 -12.85
N PRO A 22 -19.32 -10.28 -13.06
CA PRO A 22 -20.22 -10.67 -11.96
C PRO A 22 -19.66 -11.81 -11.10
N ASP A 23 -18.63 -12.51 -11.58
CA ASP A 23 -18.07 -13.69 -10.91
C ASP A 23 -16.88 -13.34 -9.98
N LEU A 24 -16.61 -12.05 -9.75
CA LEU A 24 -15.56 -11.60 -8.87
C LEU A 24 -16.02 -11.51 -7.42
N GLU A 25 -15.16 -11.87 -6.49
CA GLU A 25 -15.36 -11.65 -5.06
C GLU A 25 -15.59 -10.16 -4.77
N PRO A 26 -16.33 -9.82 -3.70
CA PRO A 26 -16.67 -8.42 -3.39
C PRO A 26 -15.47 -7.47 -3.36
N THR A 27 -14.35 -7.88 -2.77
CA THR A 27 -13.14 -7.07 -2.71
C THR A 27 -12.53 -6.84 -4.09
N LEU A 28 -12.36 -7.91 -4.88
CA LEU A 28 -11.81 -7.80 -6.23
C LEU A 28 -12.75 -6.99 -7.14
N HIS A 29 -14.06 -7.16 -6.97
CA HIS A 29 -15.05 -6.36 -7.67
C HIS A 29 -14.94 -4.86 -7.32
N ASP A 30 -14.73 -4.50 -6.05
CA ASP A 30 -14.52 -3.11 -5.62
C ASP A 30 -13.26 -2.51 -6.30
N ILE A 31 -12.14 -3.24 -6.28
CA ILE A 31 -10.86 -2.80 -6.91
C ILE A 31 -11.04 -2.62 -8.42
N GLU A 32 -11.58 -3.62 -9.11
CA GLU A 32 -11.82 -3.62 -10.56
C GLU A 32 -12.77 -2.50 -11.00
N SER A 33 -13.80 -2.22 -10.21
CA SER A 33 -14.77 -1.17 -10.51
C SER A 33 -14.14 0.22 -10.63
N ARG A 34 -12.96 0.41 -10.05
CA ARG A 34 -12.22 1.67 -10.01
C ARG A 34 -11.10 1.76 -11.03
N MET A 35 -10.84 0.67 -11.76
CA MET A 35 -9.87 0.64 -12.85
C MET A 35 -10.53 0.96 -14.19
N PRO A 36 -9.83 1.60 -15.14
CA PRO A 36 -10.35 1.82 -16.48
C PRO A 36 -10.64 0.48 -17.18
N ARG A 37 -11.68 0.47 -18.02
CA ARG A 37 -11.92 -0.69 -18.88
C ARG A 37 -10.69 -0.95 -19.75
N GLY A 38 -10.29 -2.23 -19.80
CA GLY A 38 -9.15 -2.66 -20.63
C GLY A 38 -7.78 -2.46 -19.98
N HIS A 39 -7.70 -2.15 -18.67
CA HIS A 39 -6.44 -2.36 -17.97
C HIS A 39 -5.98 -3.81 -18.14
N GLN A 40 -4.67 -4.02 -18.29
CA GLN A 40 -4.15 -5.28 -18.84
C GLN A 40 -3.94 -6.38 -17.79
N TYR A 41 -3.91 -6.01 -16.50
CA TYR A 41 -3.62 -7.02 -15.49
C TYR A 41 -4.88 -7.83 -15.19
N ARG A 42 -4.80 -9.14 -15.44
CA ARG A 42 -5.78 -10.16 -15.06
C ARG A 42 -5.05 -11.45 -14.80
N ASP A 43 -5.33 -12.09 -13.68
CA ASP A 43 -4.76 -13.39 -13.35
C ASP A 43 -5.91 -14.38 -13.08
N ARG A 44 -5.64 -15.66 -13.27
CA ARG A 44 -6.56 -16.74 -12.87
C ARG A 44 -6.62 -16.86 -11.34
N ARG A 45 -5.58 -16.38 -10.67
CA ARG A 45 -5.50 -16.31 -9.21
C ARG A 45 -6.03 -14.96 -8.77
N HIS A 46 -7.23 -14.95 -8.24
CA HIS A 46 -7.95 -13.73 -7.87
C HIS A 46 -7.22 -12.91 -6.80
N ILE A 47 -6.50 -13.56 -5.88
CA ILE A 47 -5.69 -12.88 -4.86
C ILE A 47 -4.53 -12.11 -5.51
N THR A 48 -3.79 -12.76 -6.42
CA THR A 48 -2.73 -12.10 -7.19
C THR A 48 -3.30 -10.98 -8.06
N TRP A 49 -4.46 -11.21 -8.66
CA TRP A 49 -5.16 -10.19 -9.43
C TRP A 49 -5.51 -8.97 -8.58
N ALA A 50 -6.10 -9.15 -7.39
CA ALA A 50 -6.42 -8.06 -6.47
C ALA A 50 -5.15 -7.31 -6.02
N HIS A 51 -4.08 -8.03 -5.68
CA HIS A 51 -2.79 -7.47 -5.28
C HIS A 51 -2.21 -6.55 -6.37
N GLU A 52 -2.02 -7.08 -7.57
CA GLU A 52 -1.38 -6.34 -8.67
C GLU A 52 -2.28 -5.19 -9.18
N THR A 53 -3.59 -5.39 -9.21
CA THR A 53 -4.52 -4.32 -9.59
C THR A 53 -4.52 -3.20 -8.55
N THR A 54 -4.29 -3.51 -7.27
CA THR A 54 -4.11 -2.49 -6.22
C THR A 54 -2.92 -1.60 -6.54
N HIS A 55 -1.77 -2.15 -6.95
CA HIS A 55 -0.61 -1.34 -7.39
C HIS A 55 -0.97 -0.44 -8.58
N GLY A 56 -1.68 -0.99 -9.57
CA GLY A 56 -2.19 -0.22 -10.71
C GLY A 56 -3.10 0.92 -10.28
N LEU A 57 -4.00 0.67 -9.34
CA LEU A 57 -4.91 1.67 -8.79
C LEU A 57 -4.17 2.73 -7.98
N ASN A 58 -3.22 2.35 -7.13
CA ASN A 58 -2.36 3.26 -6.38
C ASN A 58 -1.58 4.19 -7.31
N ALA A 59 -0.96 3.63 -8.36
CA ALA A 59 -0.27 4.41 -9.39
C ALA A 59 -1.21 5.38 -10.10
N ARG A 60 -2.42 4.94 -10.45
CA ARG A 60 -3.43 5.79 -11.07
C ARG A 60 -3.85 6.96 -10.17
N ILE A 61 -4.20 6.69 -8.92
CA ILE A 61 -4.63 7.72 -7.95
C ILE A 61 -3.51 8.74 -7.74
N ARG A 62 -2.27 8.27 -7.60
CA ARG A 62 -1.08 9.11 -7.49
C ARG A 62 -0.91 10.03 -8.70
N ASN A 63 -1.04 9.48 -9.90
CA ASN A 63 -0.83 10.21 -11.15
C ASN A 63 -2.01 11.10 -11.54
N GLN A 64 -3.23 10.82 -11.07
CA GLN A 64 -4.40 11.66 -11.37
C GLN A 64 -4.21 13.13 -11.03
N LYS A 65 -3.54 13.48 -9.92
CA LYS A 65 -3.27 14.88 -9.59
C LYS A 65 -2.32 15.55 -10.59
N ILE A 66 -1.36 14.83 -11.12
CA ILE A 66 -0.43 15.35 -12.15
C ILE A 66 -1.20 15.62 -13.44
N PHE A 67 -2.07 14.70 -13.84
CA PHE A 67 -2.89 14.82 -15.04
C PHE A 67 -4.02 15.85 -14.90
N MET A 68 -4.63 16.00 -13.75
CA MET A 68 -5.70 17.00 -13.53
C MET A 68 -5.20 18.46 -13.62
N HIS A 69 -3.91 18.70 -13.42
CA HIS A 69 -3.32 20.02 -13.64
C HIS A 69 -2.86 20.25 -15.08
N ALA A 70 -2.64 19.20 -15.86
CA ALA A 70 -2.09 19.27 -17.21
C ALA A 70 -3.11 18.97 -18.32
N VAL A 71 -4.19 18.23 -18.03
CA VAL A 71 -5.14 17.73 -19.02
C VAL A 71 -6.57 17.74 -18.44
N PRO A 72 -7.60 18.19 -19.16
CA PRO A 72 -8.99 18.14 -18.71
C PRO A 72 -9.45 16.72 -18.39
N SER A 73 -10.41 16.60 -17.45
CA SER A 73 -10.88 15.37 -16.81
C SER A 73 -11.40 14.25 -17.74
N ASP A 74 -11.51 14.51 -19.04
CA ASP A 74 -12.12 13.59 -20.01
C ASP A 74 -11.10 12.70 -20.74
N TYR A 75 -9.85 12.67 -20.27
CA TYR A 75 -8.77 11.99 -20.97
C TYR A 75 -8.27 10.73 -20.24
N VAL A 76 -8.27 9.60 -20.96
CA VAL A 76 -7.57 8.37 -20.57
C VAL A 76 -6.18 8.40 -21.21
N THR A 77 -5.13 8.24 -20.42
CA THR A 77 -3.76 8.31 -20.91
C THR A 77 -3.14 6.93 -21.07
N SER A 78 -2.51 6.68 -22.22
CA SER A 78 -1.51 5.65 -22.38
C SER A 78 -0.19 6.32 -22.75
N ALA A 79 0.91 5.94 -22.11
CA ALA A 79 2.25 6.38 -22.48
C ALA A 79 2.86 5.35 -23.42
N ALA A 80 3.15 5.76 -24.65
CA ALA A 80 4.00 5.03 -25.56
C ALA A 80 4.95 6.03 -26.22
N ASP A 81 6.23 5.73 -26.23
CA ASP A 81 7.26 6.46 -26.98
C ASP A 81 7.41 7.97 -26.66
N GLY A 82 7.28 8.36 -25.41
CA GLY A 82 7.53 9.73 -24.97
C GLY A 82 6.35 10.68 -25.22
N GLU A 83 5.17 10.15 -25.54
CA GLU A 83 3.94 10.92 -25.74
C GLU A 83 2.81 10.40 -24.86
N ILE A 84 2.07 11.30 -24.23
CA ILE A 84 0.82 10.98 -23.57
C ILE A 84 -0.30 11.08 -24.61
N VAL A 85 -0.89 9.93 -24.96
CA VAL A 85 -2.06 9.91 -25.82
C VAL A 85 -3.31 10.05 -24.97
N ALA A 86 -3.89 11.22 -25.00
CA ALA A 86 -5.17 11.49 -24.37
C ALA A 86 -6.29 11.06 -25.32
N LEU A 87 -7.13 10.14 -24.87
CA LEU A 87 -8.30 9.68 -25.63
C LEU A 87 -9.54 10.37 -25.08
N SER A 88 -10.01 11.39 -25.77
CA SER A 88 -11.42 11.77 -25.68
C SER A 88 -12.25 10.73 -26.44
N PRO A 89 -13.52 10.47 -26.03
CA PRO A 89 -14.41 9.65 -26.83
C PRO A 89 -14.51 10.04 -28.30
N GLU A 90 -14.17 11.29 -28.62
CA GLU A 90 -14.31 11.84 -29.95
C GLU A 90 -13.00 12.28 -30.63
N ARG A 91 -11.90 12.42 -29.91
CA ARG A 91 -10.61 12.86 -30.49
C ARG A 91 -9.41 12.28 -29.75
N ARG A 92 -8.44 11.85 -30.53
CA ARG A 92 -7.11 11.49 -30.05
C ARG A 92 -6.28 12.78 -30.01
N ILE A 93 -5.86 13.19 -28.81
CA ILE A 93 -4.96 14.33 -28.62
C ILE A 93 -3.65 13.80 -28.07
N THR A 94 -2.56 14.08 -28.77
CA THR A 94 -1.21 13.76 -28.31
C THR A 94 -0.67 14.98 -27.55
N VAL A 95 -0.33 14.79 -26.30
CA VAL A 95 0.29 15.83 -25.45
C VAL A 95 1.74 15.44 -25.23
N PRO A 96 2.70 16.32 -25.57
CA PRO A 96 4.12 16.03 -25.31
C PRO A 96 4.36 15.86 -23.82
N ILE A 97 5.07 14.79 -23.45
CA ILE A 97 5.49 14.57 -22.07
C ILE A 97 6.47 15.67 -21.69
N PRO A 98 6.28 16.36 -20.55
CA PRO A 98 7.25 17.34 -20.07
C PRO A 98 8.67 16.76 -19.99
N GLN A 99 9.68 17.58 -20.31
CA GLN A 99 11.08 17.13 -20.40
C GLN A 99 11.58 16.47 -19.11
N GLU A 100 11.11 16.93 -17.97
CA GLU A 100 11.40 16.37 -16.64
C GLU A 100 10.88 14.92 -16.50
N MET A 101 9.74 14.63 -17.12
CA MET A 101 9.15 13.29 -17.18
C MET A 101 9.89 12.38 -18.17
N GLN A 102 10.36 12.92 -19.31
CA GLN A 102 11.15 12.15 -20.28
C GLN A 102 12.49 11.73 -19.70
N ASN A 103 13.16 12.61 -18.96
CA ASN A 103 14.44 12.32 -18.32
C ASN A 103 14.33 11.21 -17.25
N ALA A 104 13.23 11.13 -16.53
CA ALA A 104 12.99 10.04 -15.57
C ALA A 104 12.82 8.67 -16.24
N SER A 105 12.28 8.63 -17.47
CA SER A 105 12.12 7.41 -18.29
C SER A 105 13.44 6.92 -18.90
N ILE A 106 14.31 7.84 -19.33
CA ILE A 106 15.59 7.55 -20.00
C ILE A 106 16.60 6.87 -19.06
N GLU A 107 16.54 7.15 -17.77
CA GLU A 107 17.42 6.53 -16.77
C GLU A 107 17.03 5.11 -16.34
N GLY A 108 16.03 4.50 -16.98
CA GLY A 108 15.54 3.15 -16.62
C GLY A 108 14.93 3.07 -15.23
N ARG A 109 14.62 4.21 -14.62
CA ARG A 109 13.91 4.30 -13.34
C ARG A 109 12.43 4.23 -13.61
N PRO A 110 11.67 3.46 -12.80
CA PRO A 110 10.23 3.44 -12.98
C PRO A 110 9.68 4.86 -12.93
N ALA A 111 8.70 5.12 -13.76
CA ALA A 111 8.00 6.42 -13.90
C ALA A 111 7.40 6.99 -12.59
N MET A 112 7.61 6.32 -11.48
CA MET A 112 7.04 6.60 -10.17
C MET A 112 7.67 7.81 -9.44
N LYS A 113 8.75 8.38 -9.94
CA LYS A 113 9.34 9.64 -9.40
C LYS A 113 8.53 10.91 -9.71
N TRP A 114 7.43 10.79 -10.42
CA TRP A 114 6.69 11.94 -10.92
C TRP A 114 5.75 12.59 -9.92
N SER A 115 5.50 11.94 -8.81
CA SER A 115 4.68 12.48 -7.74
C SER A 115 5.49 12.51 -6.44
N GLU A 116 5.55 13.66 -5.80
CA GLU A 116 6.02 13.78 -4.43
C GLU A 116 5.07 13.07 -3.44
N GLN A 117 3.89 12.70 -3.89
CA GLN A 117 2.88 12.00 -3.10
C GLN A 117 2.63 10.60 -3.63
N ASN A 118 2.62 9.63 -2.73
CA ASN A 118 2.09 8.30 -2.97
C ASN A 118 0.61 8.22 -2.62
N ALA A 119 -0.05 7.19 -3.12
CA ALA A 119 -1.44 6.88 -2.79
C ALA A 119 -1.57 5.39 -2.51
N PHE A 120 -2.38 5.03 -1.51
CA PHE A 120 -2.60 3.67 -1.05
C PHE A 120 -4.09 3.41 -0.98
N TYR A 121 -4.61 2.59 -1.87
CA TYR A 121 -6.01 2.23 -1.88
C TYR A 121 -6.32 1.24 -0.75
N VAL A 122 -7.31 1.57 0.07
CA VAL A 122 -7.66 0.84 1.29
C VAL A 122 -9.06 0.24 1.28
N LEU A 123 -9.64 0.06 0.10
CA LEU A 123 -11.00 -0.42 -0.18
C LEU A 123 -12.11 0.59 0.12
N GLY A 124 -13.34 0.23 -0.22
CA GLY A 124 -14.51 1.07 0.04
C GLY A 124 -14.48 2.44 -0.62
N GLY A 125 -13.74 2.60 -1.72
CA GLY A 125 -13.61 3.87 -2.43
C GLY A 125 -12.71 4.88 -1.74
N GLN A 126 -11.82 4.46 -0.87
CA GLN A 126 -10.93 5.34 -0.12
C GLN A 126 -9.47 5.04 -0.45
N ALA A 127 -8.67 6.09 -0.57
CA ALA A 127 -7.23 6.00 -0.66
C ALA A 127 -6.58 7.03 0.24
N PHE A 128 -5.53 6.62 0.91
CA PHE A 128 -4.67 7.49 1.70
C PHE A 128 -3.55 8.05 0.82
N ARG A 129 -3.11 9.28 1.08
CA ARG A 129 -2.00 9.93 0.39
C ARG A 129 -0.90 10.30 1.37
N ALA A 130 0.35 10.17 0.93
CA ALA A 130 1.51 10.56 1.72
C ALA A 130 2.65 11.05 0.83
N HIS A 131 3.43 12.01 1.34
CA HIS A 131 4.69 12.42 0.71
C HIS A 131 5.80 11.42 1.03
N GLU A 132 6.70 11.18 0.06
CA GLU A 132 7.89 10.39 0.31
C GLU A 132 8.76 11.04 1.38
N PRO A 133 9.13 10.31 2.44
CA PRO A 133 10.04 10.81 3.44
C PRO A 133 11.48 10.86 2.91
N ALA A 134 12.30 11.75 3.45
CA ALA A 134 13.73 11.82 3.16
C ALA A 134 14.49 10.65 3.82
N LEU A 135 14.15 9.43 3.43
CA LEU A 135 14.64 8.16 3.96
C LEU A 135 14.93 7.20 2.80
N LYS A 136 15.80 6.23 3.01
CA LYS A 136 16.09 5.19 2.02
C LYS A 136 15.41 3.87 2.41
N LEU A 137 14.98 3.08 1.43
CA LEU A 137 14.50 1.72 1.67
C LEU A 137 15.59 0.85 2.34
N ALA A 138 16.87 1.12 2.03
CA ALA A 138 18.01 0.50 2.68
C ALA A 138 18.01 0.69 4.20
N ASP A 139 17.65 1.88 4.68
CA ASP A 139 17.61 2.19 6.11
C ASP A 139 16.50 1.39 6.79
N VAL A 140 15.33 1.31 6.16
CA VAL A 140 14.21 0.48 6.61
C VAL A 140 14.63 -0.99 6.68
N ALA A 141 15.23 -1.53 5.61
CA ALA A 141 15.68 -2.92 5.55
C ALA A 141 16.73 -3.26 6.62
N ASN A 142 17.61 -2.32 6.95
CA ASN A 142 18.60 -2.49 8.01
C ASN A 142 17.99 -2.44 9.41
N ALA A 143 16.93 -1.66 9.59
CA ALA A 143 16.22 -1.49 10.86
C ALA A 143 15.27 -2.64 11.18
N VAL A 144 14.84 -3.46 10.19
CA VAL A 144 14.02 -4.64 10.47
C VAL A 144 14.79 -5.64 11.34
N PRO A 145 14.27 -6.03 12.53
CA PRO A 145 14.89 -7.01 13.40
C PRO A 145 15.17 -8.33 12.68
N ARG A 146 16.33 -8.94 12.96
CA ARG A 146 16.77 -10.15 12.25
C ARG A 146 15.78 -11.32 12.36
N ASP A 147 15.19 -11.48 13.51
CA ASP A 147 14.24 -12.54 13.86
C ASP A 147 12.83 -12.30 13.26
N LEU A 148 12.56 -11.11 12.75
CA LEU A 148 11.32 -10.74 12.08
C LEU A 148 11.45 -10.64 10.55
N LYS A 149 12.64 -10.94 9.99
CA LYS A 149 12.84 -11.04 8.55
C LYS A 149 12.20 -12.30 8.03
N GLY A 150 11.05 -12.17 7.39
CA GLY A 150 10.29 -13.28 6.85
C GLY A 150 10.55 -13.56 5.38
N MET A 151 9.58 -14.21 4.72
CA MET A 151 9.71 -14.63 3.30
C MET A 151 9.76 -13.44 2.35
N ALA A 152 8.97 -12.37 2.62
CA ALA A 152 8.92 -11.19 1.79
C ALA A 152 10.16 -10.29 1.92
N PHE A 153 10.96 -10.43 3.00
CA PHE A 153 12.09 -9.54 3.28
C PHE A 153 13.11 -9.50 2.15
N GLN A 154 13.55 -10.67 1.67
CA GLN A 154 14.58 -10.75 0.64
C GLN A 154 14.09 -10.10 -0.66
N LEU A 155 12.92 -10.47 -1.12
CA LEU A 155 12.35 -9.98 -2.36
C LEU A 155 12.11 -8.45 -2.31
N TYR A 156 11.37 -7.99 -1.32
CA TYR A 156 10.85 -6.61 -1.32
C TYR A 156 11.82 -5.59 -0.72
N LEU A 157 12.56 -5.95 0.35
CA LEU A 157 13.43 -5.01 1.04
C LEU A 157 14.90 -5.11 0.62
N ARG A 158 15.30 -6.15 -0.13
CA ARG A 158 16.67 -6.33 -0.62
C ARG A 158 16.75 -6.32 -2.13
N ASP A 159 16.09 -7.26 -2.82
CA ASP A 159 16.23 -7.40 -4.26
C ASP A 159 15.58 -6.22 -5.01
N GLN A 160 14.44 -5.74 -4.51
CA GLN A 160 13.74 -4.59 -5.04
C GLN A 160 14.38 -3.23 -4.68
N GLN A 161 15.32 -3.20 -3.72
CA GLN A 161 15.99 -1.98 -3.26
C GLN A 161 16.63 -1.18 -4.39
N ARG A 162 17.18 -1.84 -5.42
CA ARG A 162 17.79 -1.19 -6.58
C ARG A 162 16.84 -0.26 -7.34
N TRP A 163 15.52 -0.48 -7.24
CA TRP A 163 14.51 0.35 -7.91
C TRP A 163 13.81 1.32 -6.96
N TRP A 164 13.65 0.93 -5.69
CA TRP A 164 12.81 1.61 -4.71
C TRP A 164 13.58 2.29 -3.58
N ASN A 165 14.91 2.34 -3.67
CA ASN A 165 15.71 2.85 -2.55
C ASN A 165 15.38 4.29 -2.15
N ASP A 166 15.00 5.15 -3.10
CA ASP A 166 14.60 6.54 -2.88
C ASP A 166 13.09 6.70 -2.61
N GLN A 167 12.36 5.61 -2.49
CA GLN A 167 10.90 5.58 -2.34
C GLN A 167 10.49 4.56 -1.29
N PRO A 168 10.83 4.78 -0.01
CA PRO A 168 10.57 3.81 1.05
C PRO A 168 9.08 3.57 1.30
N LEU A 169 8.18 4.48 0.92
CA LEU A 169 6.73 4.26 0.98
C LEU A 169 6.25 3.12 0.08
N TYR A 170 7.10 2.58 -0.79
CA TYR A 170 6.89 1.31 -1.47
C TYR A 170 6.49 0.18 -0.50
N VAL A 171 7.02 0.17 0.72
CA VAL A 171 6.62 -0.78 1.78
C VAL A 171 5.13 -0.68 2.12
N TRP A 172 4.57 0.52 2.11
CA TRP A 172 3.14 0.73 2.38
C TRP A 172 2.25 0.46 1.17
N ASP A 173 2.79 0.65 -0.03
CA ASP A 173 2.13 0.24 -1.27
C ASP A 173 1.93 -1.29 -1.29
N GLU A 174 2.99 -2.03 -1.02
CA GLU A 174 2.94 -3.49 -0.86
C GLU A 174 2.02 -3.93 0.28
N TRP A 175 2.10 -3.26 1.45
CA TRP A 175 1.21 -3.59 2.57
C TRP A 175 -0.26 -3.46 2.20
N SER A 176 -0.63 -2.37 1.49
CA SER A 176 -2.00 -2.18 1.00
C SER A 176 -2.40 -3.24 -0.01
N ALA A 177 -1.51 -3.60 -0.94
CA ALA A 177 -1.75 -4.61 -1.96
C ALA A 177 -1.92 -6.01 -1.33
N TYR A 178 -1.08 -6.39 -0.36
CA TYR A 178 -1.22 -7.65 0.37
C TYR A 178 -2.51 -7.71 1.20
N LEU A 179 -2.91 -6.62 1.84
CA LEU A 179 -4.19 -6.59 2.57
C LEU A 179 -5.40 -6.67 1.65
N ASN A 180 -5.34 -6.07 0.47
CA ASN A 180 -6.42 -6.17 -0.50
C ASN A 180 -6.49 -7.57 -1.12
N GLY A 181 -5.35 -8.20 -1.41
CA GLY A 181 -5.28 -9.60 -1.82
C GLY A 181 -5.82 -10.53 -0.73
N LEU A 182 -5.42 -10.33 0.53
CA LEU A 182 -5.92 -11.13 1.66
C LEU A 182 -7.42 -10.94 1.89
N ALA A 183 -7.96 -9.72 1.72
CA ALA A 183 -9.40 -9.49 1.78
C ALA A 183 -10.14 -10.31 0.71
N THR A 184 -9.61 -10.36 -0.52
CA THR A 184 -10.16 -11.20 -1.60
C THR A 184 -10.12 -12.70 -1.23
N ALA A 185 -9.06 -13.16 -0.55
CA ALA A 185 -8.98 -14.53 -0.04
C ALA A 185 -10.06 -14.80 1.01
N LEU A 186 -10.30 -13.87 1.92
CA LEU A 186 -11.32 -13.97 2.97
C LEU A 186 -12.76 -13.89 2.41
N ASP A 187 -12.94 -13.23 1.29
CA ASP A 187 -14.22 -13.24 0.55
C ASP A 187 -14.51 -14.60 -0.13
N GLY A 188 -13.58 -15.55 -0.06
CA GLY A 188 -13.78 -16.92 -0.54
C GLY A 188 -13.06 -17.24 -1.84
N ALA A 189 -12.07 -16.43 -2.27
CA ALA A 189 -11.28 -16.76 -3.45
C ALA A 189 -10.62 -18.16 -3.32
N PRO A 190 -10.72 -19.00 -4.36
CA PRO A 190 -10.33 -20.41 -4.27
C PRO A 190 -8.81 -20.63 -4.18
N ASP A 191 -8.03 -19.61 -4.48
CA ASP A 191 -6.57 -19.64 -4.52
C ASP A 191 -5.89 -19.08 -3.26
N GLY A 192 -6.67 -18.79 -2.19
CA GLY A 192 -6.17 -18.32 -0.91
C GLY A 192 -5.23 -19.33 -0.23
N SER A 193 -4.16 -18.84 0.35
CA SER A 193 -3.17 -19.63 1.06
C SER A 193 -2.75 -19.00 2.39
N PHE A 194 -2.20 -19.83 3.29
CA PHE A 194 -1.65 -19.33 4.56
C PHE A 194 -0.53 -18.30 4.37
N SER A 195 0.16 -18.31 3.22
CA SER A 195 1.24 -17.36 2.93
C SER A 195 0.73 -15.93 2.79
N ASP A 196 -0.49 -15.72 2.32
CA ASP A 196 -1.08 -14.40 2.14
C ASP A 196 -1.26 -13.69 3.48
N VAL A 197 -1.75 -14.41 4.49
CA VAL A 197 -1.85 -13.91 5.86
C VAL A 197 -0.46 -13.64 6.45
N LEU A 198 0.50 -14.54 6.24
CA LEU A 198 1.85 -14.38 6.78
C LEU A 198 2.55 -13.16 6.18
N GLN A 199 2.42 -12.94 4.87
CA GLN A 199 2.99 -11.78 4.21
C GLN A 199 2.34 -10.46 4.68
N ALA A 200 1.03 -10.44 4.90
CA ALA A 200 0.36 -9.29 5.49
C ALA A 200 0.93 -8.94 6.88
N LEU A 201 1.20 -9.96 7.73
CA LEU A 201 1.86 -9.79 9.03
C LEU A 201 3.32 -9.31 8.90
N GLU A 202 4.05 -9.78 7.89
CA GLU A 202 5.41 -9.31 7.62
C GLU A 202 5.40 -7.83 7.22
N PHE A 203 4.48 -7.42 6.35
CA PHE A 203 4.34 -6.02 5.95
C PHE A 203 3.81 -5.12 7.08
N PHE A 204 3.02 -5.65 8.01
CA PHE A 204 2.71 -4.94 9.26
C PHE A 204 4.00 -4.57 10.02
N VAL A 205 4.93 -5.52 10.17
CA VAL A 205 6.23 -5.24 10.81
C VAL A 205 7.03 -4.22 10.01
N TYR A 206 7.17 -4.42 8.70
CA TYR A 206 7.99 -3.54 7.85
C TYR A 206 7.40 -2.12 7.76
N GLY A 207 6.08 -2.00 7.67
CA GLY A 207 5.38 -0.72 7.67
C GLY A 207 5.51 0.04 8.99
N THR A 208 5.48 -0.70 10.11
CA THR A 208 5.72 -0.12 11.45
C THR A 208 7.18 0.33 11.61
N VAL A 209 8.14 -0.48 11.14
CA VAL A 209 9.57 -0.10 11.15
C VAL A 209 9.80 1.15 10.32
N LEU A 210 9.24 1.23 9.12
CA LEU A 210 9.30 2.43 8.28
C LEU A 210 8.77 3.66 9.04
N PHE A 211 7.61 3.55 9.67
CA PHE A 211 7.04 4.65 10.43
C PHE A 211 7.93 5.07 11.61
N GLY A 212 8.47 4.12 12.36
CA GLY A 212 9.42 4.40 13.44
C GLY A 212 10.69 5.09 12.94
N GLN A 213 11.20 4.72 11.77
CA GLN A 213 12.34 5.40 11.13
C GLN A 213 11.98 6.82 10.69
N ILE A 214 10.78 7.05 10.16
CA ILE A 214 10.28 8.39 9.83
C ILE A 214 10.24 9.25 11.10
N GLN A 215 9.68 8.74 12.20
CA GLN A 215 9.65 9.46 13.48
C GLN A 215 11.04 9.74 14.04
N GLY A 216 11.96 8.77 14.01
CA GLY A 216 13.33 8.90 14.51
C GLY A 216 14.19 9.88 13.73
N ASN A 217 13.96 10.02 12.41
CA ASN A 217 14.66 10.96 11.55
C ASN A 217 14.08 12.39 11.59
N ILE A 218 12.95 12.61 12.24
CA ILE A 218 12.36 13.93 12.50
C ILE A 218 13.16 14.70 13.61
N VAL A 219 14.47 14.56 13.66
CA VAL A 219 15.37 15.33 14.55
C VAL A 219 15.63 16.75 14.01
N LYS A 220 15.05 17.18 12.90
CA LYS A 220 15.01 18.57 12.45
C LYS A 220 13.59 18.97 12.05
N PRO A 221 13.19 20.19 12.31
CA PRO A 221 11.82 20.56 12.65
C PRO A 221 10.87 20.43 11.45
N TYR A 222 10.49 19.25 11.10
CA TYR A 222 9.09 19.09 10.78
C TYR A 222 8.41 19.29 12.12
N SER A 223 8.06 20.55 12.42
CA SER A 223 7.13 20.85 13.51
C SER A 223 6.07 19.75 13.54
N GLU A 224 5.38 19.54 14.64
CA GLU A 224 4.19 18.68 14.78
C GLU A 224 3.17 18.99 13.66
N THR A 225 3.62 18.82 12.45
CA THR A 225 2.89 19.10 11.22
C THR A 225 1.88 17.99 11.07
N SER A 226 0.72 18.33 10.59
CA SER A 226 -0.36 17.46 10.16
C SER A 226 0.14 16.13 9.55
N SER A 227 1.24 16.14 8.81
CA SER A 227 1.81 14.98 8.13
C SER A 227 2.19 13.81 9.04
N THR A 228 2.82 14.01 10.21
CA THR A 228 3.20 12.88 11.08
C THR A 228 1.96 12.24 11.72
N ARG A 229 0.95 13.06 12.05
CA ARG A 229 -0.32 12.57 12.57
C ARG A 229 -1.07 11.77 11.50
N GLU A 230 -1.08 12.25 10.27
CA GLU A 230 -1.70 11.59 9.11
C GLU A 230 -1.02 10.24 8.83
N LEU A 231 0.32 10.20 8.81
CA LEU A 231 1.08 8.97 8.65
C LEU A 231 0.81 7.96 9.78
N GLY A 232 0.75 8.44 11.03
CA GLY A 232 0.40 7.61 12.19
C GLY A 232 -1.02 7.03 12.07
N SER A 233 -1.96 7.83 11.58
CA SER A 233 -3.33 7.39 11.35
C SER A 233 -3.44 6.31 10.27
N PHE A 234 -2.66 6.41 9.18
CA PHE A 234 -2.58 5.36 8.16
C PHE A 234 -2.02 4.05 8.73
N VAL A 235 -0.89 4.12 9.45
CA VAL A 235 -0.28 2.94 10.07
C VAL A 235 -1.26 2.29 11.05
N ARG A 236 -1.96 3.09 11.84
CA ARG A 236 -3.02 2.62 12.72
C ARG A 236 -4.09 1.85 11.96
N PHE A 237 -4.68 2.46 10.96
CA PHE A 237 -5.73 1.83 10.15
C PHE A 237 -5.27 0.51 9.52
N GLN A 238 -4.08 0.48 8.92
CA GLN A 238 -3.55 -0.73 8.30
C GLN A 238 -3.19 -1.82 9.32
N ALA A 239 -2.72 -1.43 10.50
CA ALA A 239 -2.45 -2.37 11.59
C ALA A 239 -3.73 -3.00 12.13
N GLU A 240 -4.79 -2.22 12.35
CA GLU A 240 -6.12 -2.71 12.76
C GLU A 240 -6.72 -3.64 11.69
N ARG A 241 -6.57 -3.28 10.40
CA ARG A 241 -6.96 -4.15 9.27
C ARG A 241 -6.21 -5.47 9.29
N THR A 242 -4.88 -5.42 9.44
CA THR A 242 -4.04 -6.63 9.48
C THR A 242 -4.48 -7.57 10.60
N ALA A 243 -4.68 -7.02 11.80
CA ALA A 243 -5.13 -7.80 12.95
C ALA A 243 -6.52 -8.41 12.75
N SER A 244 -7.48 -7.61 12.25
CA SER A 244 -8.83 -8.08 11.93
C SER A 244 -8.81 -9.24 10.93
N MET A 245 -8.06 -9.11 9.84
CA MET A 245 -7.94 -10.15 8.81
C MET A 245 -7.22 -11.39 9.32
N TYR A 246 -6.18 -11.22 10.15
CA TYR A 246 -5.54 -12.35 10.83
C TYR A 246 -6.54 -13.12 11.69
N LEU A 247 -7.34 -12.43 12.53
CA LEU A 247 -8.33 -13.06 13.37
C LEU A 247 -9.44 -13.77 12.56
N GLN A 248 -9.89 -13.15 11.48
CA GLN A 248 -10.85 -13.78 10.55
C GLN A 248 -10.26 -15.04 9.91
N SER A 249 -8.98 -15.04 9.54
CA SER A 249 -8.32 -16.18 8.92
C SER A 249 -8.27 -17.40 9.81
N LYS A 250 -8.32 -17.24 11.16
CA LYS A 250 -8.30 -18.32 12.13
C LYS A 250 -9.43 -19.34 12.00
N SER A 251 -10.55 -18.94 11.42
CA SER A 251 -11.72 -19.79 11.16
C SER A 251 -11.76 -20.36 9.75
N THR A 252 -10.71 -20.18 8.96
CA THR A 252 -10.65 -20.55 7.54
C THR A 252 -9.50 -21.51 7.25
N SER A 253 -9.43 -22.00 6.01
CA SER A 253 -8.28 -22.77 5.50
C SER A 253 -6.97 -21.97 5.41
N LEU A 254 -7.03 -20.65 5.62
CA LEU A 254 -5.87 -19.77 5.61
C LEU A 254 -5.08 -19.81 6.93
N ASP A 255 -5.63 -20.39 8.02
CA ASP A 255 -4.95 -20.50 9.31
C ASP A 255 -3.71 -21.38 9.25
N SER A 256 -2.68 -20.97 9.98
CA SER A 256 -1.44 -21.73 10.11
C SER A 256 -0.70 -21.41 11.39
N THR A 257 -0.05 -22.42 11.97
CA THR A 257 0.85 -22.24 13.13
C THR A 257 1.98 -21.25 12.85
N ARG A 258 2.44 -21.12 11.60
CA ARG A 258 3.48 -20.15 11.18
C ARG A 258 3.09 -18.72 11.47
N GLN A 259 1.83 -18.36 11.28
CA GLN A 259 1.31 -17.02 11.58
C GLN A 259 1.33 -16.74 13.07
N THR A 260 0.85 -17.70 13.88
CA THR A 260 0.88 -17.60 15.35
C THR A 260 2.32 -17.51 15.85
N ASP A 261 3.24 -18.29 15.31
CA ASP A 261 4.65 -18.23 15.68
C ASP A 261 5.31 -16.91 15.24
N TYR A 262 4.88 -16.33 14.11
CA TYR A 262 5.37 -15.02 13.69
C TYR A 262 4.88 -13.92 14.64
N ILE A 263 3.62 -13.93 15.04
CA ILE A 263 3.07 -13.00 16.03
C ILE A 263 3.81 -13.13 17.35
N ARG A 264 4.05 -14.37 17.84
CA ARG A 264 4.87 -14.59 19.05
C ARG A 264 6.25 -13.95 18.95
N ARG A 265 6.88 -14.01 17.77
CA ARG A 265 8.17 -13.34 17.55
C ARG A 265 8.04 -11.82 17.63
N ILE A 266 6.99 -11.22 17.05
CA ILE A 266 6.73 -9.77 17.16
C ILE A 266 6.70 -9.35 18.64
N PHE A 267 5.97 -10.09 19.48
CA PHE A 267 5.87 -9.79 20.93
C PHE A 267 7.17 -9.99 21.69
N ARG A 268 8.01 -10.94 21.29
CA ARG A 268 9.23 -11.35 22.02
C ARG A 268 10.52 -10.74 21.47
N SER A 269 10.49 -10.16 20.27
CA SER A 269 11.68 -9.60 19.64
C SER A 269 12.18 -8.37 20.41
N ASP A 270 13.37 -8.47 20.98
CA ASP A 270 14.03 -7.30 21.61
C ASP A 270 14.30 -6.20 20.60
N GLY A 271 14.65 -6.57 19.36
CA GLY A 271 14.87 -5.62 18.26
C GLY A 271 13.59 -4.86 17.84
N PHE A 272 12.41 -5.38 18.17
CA PHE A 272 11.13 -4.73 17.87
C PHE A 272 10.59 -3.87 19.03
N THR A 273 11.28 -3.83 20.17
CA THR A 273 10.81 -3.09 21.36
C THR A 273 10.54 -1.63 21.10
N LEU A 274 11.44 -0.94 20.37
CA LEU A 274 11.25 0.46 20.01
C LEU A 274 9.96 0.66 19.20
N TYR A 275 9.68 -0.22 18.26
CA TYR A 275 8.51 -0.15 17.39
C TYR A 275 7.22 -0.50 18.14
N ARG A 276 7.27 -1.39 19.14
CA ARG A 276 6.15 -1.61 20.06
C ARG A 276 5.82 -0.34 20.85
N HIS A 277 6.82 0.39 21.32
CA HIS A 277 6.59 1.70 21.95
C HIS A 277 5.95 2.70 20.99
N THR A 278 6.38 2.73 19.73
CA THR A 278 5.76 3.55 18.68
C THR A 278 4.29 3.18 18.51
N LEU A 279 3.97 1.90 18.41
CA LEU A 279 2.58 1.43 18.31
C LEU A 279 1.79 1.79 19.57
N ASN A 280 2.35 1.56 20.75
CA ASN A 280 1.69 1.92 22.02
C ASN A 280 1.40 3.43 22.13
N SER A 281 2.29 4.28 21.60
CA SER A 281 2.06 5.73 21.57
C SER A 281 0.92 6.14 20.64
N LEU A 282 0.70 5.38 19.56
CA LEU A 282 -0.38 5.61 18.60
C LEU A 282 -1.74 5.09 19.10
N PHE A 283 -1.74 3.99 19.85
CA PHE A 283 -2.94 3.20 20.12
C PHE A 283 -3.29 3.08 21.60
N GLY A 284 -2.36 3.42 22.48
CA GLY A 284 -2.43 3.13 23.90
C GLY A 284 -1.68 1.87 24.31
N GLU A 285 -1.39 1.77 25.59
CA GLU A 285 -0.73 0.58 26.17
C GLU A 285 -1.58 -0.68 25.93
N GLU A 286 -0.91 -1.80 25.76
CA GLU A 286 -1.54 -3.13 25.55
C GLU A 286 -2.32 -3.29 24.23
N TRP A 287 -2.27 -2.31 23.31
CA TRP A 287 -3.01 -2.40 22.05
C TRP A 287 -2.69 -3.67 21.24
N LEU A 288 -1.41 -4.01 21.09
CA LEU A 288 -1.00 -5.20 20.34
C LEU A 288 -1.59 -6.48 20.94
N GLU A 289 -1.57 -6.61 22.28
CA GLU A 289 -2.14 -7.76 22.98
C GLU A 289 -3.63 -7.87 22.71
N THR A 290 -4.32 -6.74 22.78
CA THR A 290 -5.77 -6.66 22.57
C THR A 290 -6.16 -7.02 21.13
N ILE A 291 -5.50 -6.44 20.12
CA ILE A 291 -5.92 -6.61 18.72
C ILE A 291 -5.59 -8.00 18.16
N PHE A 292 -4.52 -8.63 18.63
CA PHE A 292 -4.16 -9.98 18.19
C PHE A 292 -4.71 -11.07 19.13
N ASN A 293 -5.51 -10.72 20.15
CA ASN A 293 -6.02 -11.63 21.18
C ASN A 293 -4.91 -12.48 21.77
N TRP A 294 -3.82 -11.83 22.15
CA TRP A 294 -2.62 -12.49 22.65
C TRP A 294 -2.61 -12.58 24.17
#